data_3ebc1fe3b423ec2f508d14dd8a532ec9
#
_entry.id   3ebc1fe3b423ec2f508d14dd8a532ec9
#
_cell.length_a   1.000
_cell.length_b   1.000
_cell.length_c   1.000
_cell.angle_alpha   90.00
_cell.angle_beta   90.00
_cell.angle_gamma   90.00
#
_symmetry.space_group_name_H-M   'P 1'
#
loop_
_entity.id
_entity.type
_entity.pdbx_description
1 polymer ?
#
loop_
_entity_poly.entity_id
_entity_poly.type
_entity_poly.pdbx_seq_one_letter_code
_entity_poly.pdbx_strand_id
1 'polypeptide(L)'
;MSRAHQAACRCAAALFAGCVAALFASCIAALFASCVAAAQAPAAKTTAPQTAAPVLTVTARIVVLDVVVTDKAGHLVNSLTKDDFTVYEDKTRETIRSFEGPEQHILPAGVTVNSTADLAKAPDAPITVLVLDELNTRFEDMSFARNSLEKYLNAQPAVLRQPTALIAATNTRFQLLQDYTLNRQAVLAALKNHFPEYPWRLMQSGKGGPGAAERLAMSLGSLEQIAQATSGHPGRKNVVWVGRGFPAVNTQDSADKEAAVIQHAVEHVIDVMRDARITLTTIDPTVNTSTIVDIETPEDLSVAEGETGADPMAGDVNFQLLAPATGGRVYLSRNDVDAEIGTSIRDGDNYYTLSYTPSSQNDAAQPYRRIRIQMGRPGLTATTRNGYYVEPSAPAPNATPAGLKQDLAKIAFDLGGAANSTLVYTGLKVTAHRLPAPPNTFAVEVEAKDLSIPPQGDAQAEITLMIASFNRQNKMIAHQIQETTAAIGATPAQSPEFRIQAAIPAEAARVRVIARDTVSGKMGTADLGPSAFRAP
;
A
#
# COMPACT_ATOMS: atom_id res chain seq x y z
N MET A 1 -50.95 11.71 -5.35
CA MET A 1 -50.23 11.17 -6.55
C MET A 1 -49.18 10.21 -5.99
N SER A 2 -49.30 9.20 -6.18
CA SER A 2 -49.44 7.78 -6.37
C SER A 2 -48.13 7.02 -6.12
N ARG A 3 -48.21 6.03 -5.21
CA ARG A 3 -47.16 5.04 -4.87
C ARG A 3 -46.51 4.29 -6.06
N ALA A 4 -46.99 4.52 -7.28
CA ALA A 4 -46.48 3.90 -8.51
C ALA A 4 -45.17 4.51 -9.04
N HIS A 5 -44.81 5.76 -8.67
CA HIS A 5 -43.56 6.41 -9.12
C HIS A 5 -42.31 6.01 -8.31
N GLN A 6 -42.49 5.51 -7.08
CA GLN A 6 -41.36 5.04 -6.26
C GLN A 6 -40.91 3.61 -6.58
N ALA A 7 -41.78 2.81 -7.17
CA ALA A 7 -41.41 1.45 -7.60
C ALA A 7 -40.60 1.42 -8.90
N ALA A 8 -40.85 2.36 -9.80
CA ALA A 8 -40.14 2.43 -11.09
C ALA A 8 -38.66 2.89 -10.95
N CYS A 9 -38.36 3.75 -9.97
CA CYS A 9 -36.97 4.17 -9.74
C CYS A 9 -36.09 3.10 -9.08
N ARG A 10 -36.67 2.21 -8.28
CA ARG A 10 -35.90 1.11 -7.64
C ARG A 10 -35.56 -0.02 -8.62
N CYS A 11 -36.37 -0.25 -9.66
CA CYS A 11 -36.06 -1.24 -10.70
C CYS A 11 -34.98 -0.77 -11.69
N ALA A 12 -34.85 0.54 -11.94
CA ALA A 12 -33.85 1.06 -12.85
C ALA A 12 -32.43 1.03 -12.25
N ALA A 13 -32.28 1.25 -10.93
CA ALA A 13 -30.98 1.17 -10.26
C ALA A 13 -30.45 -0.27 -10.12
N ALA A 14 -31.35 -1.25 -9.94
CA ALA A 14 -30.97 -2.65 -9.87
C ALA A 14 -30.58 -3.24 -11.25
N LEU A 15 -31.13 -2.72 -12.34
CA LEU A 15 -30.78 -3.16 -13.71
C LEU A 15 -29.44 -2.60 -14.19
N PHE A 16 -29.00 -1.42 -13.70
CA PHE A 16 -27.71 -0.85 -14.11
C PHE A 16 -26.53 -1.51 -13.39
N ALA A 17 -26.67 -1.90 -12.12
CA ALA A 17 -25.65 -2.65 -11.39
C ALA A 17 -25.51 -4.10 -11.92
N GLY A 18 -26.60 -4.70 -12.40
CA GLY A 18 -26.57 -6.04 -13.00
C GLY A 18 -25.94 -6.10 -14.40
N CYS A 19 -26.07 -5.04 -15.22
CA CYS A 19 -25.51 -5.02 -16.57
C CYS A 19 -23.99 -4.86 -16.61
N VAL A 20 -23.38 -4.13 -15.66
CA VAL A 20 -21.92 -3.97 -15.62
C VAL A 20 -21.26 -5.27 -15.16
N ALA A 21 -21.85 -5.98 -14.18
CA ALA A 21 -21.34 -7.27 -13.72
C ALA A 21 -21.55 -8.41 -14.77
N ALA A 22 -22.63 -8.36 -15.56
CA ALA A 22 -22.92 -9.38 -16.56
C ALA A 22 -22.05 -9.24 -17.83
N LEU A 23 -21.63 -8.03 -18.21
CA LEU A 23 -20.73 -7.82 -19.34
C LEU A 23 -19.29 -8.28 -19.04
N PHE A 24 -18.83 -8.20 -17.80
CA PHE A 24 -17.52 -8.73 -17.40
C PHE A 24 -17.51 -10.28 -17.29
N ALA A 25 -18.62 -10.89 -16.85
CA ALA A 25 -18.71 -12.35 -16.73
C ALA A 25 -18.86 -13.07 -18.08
N SER A 26 -19.46 -12.44 -19.09
CA SER A 26 -19.70 -13.07 -20.39
C SER A 26 -18.47 -13.17 -21.29
N CYS A 27 -17.48 -12.30 -21.14
CA CYS A 27 -16.23 -12.39 -21.91
C CYS A 27 -15.27 -13.48 -21.39
N ILE A 28 -15.36 -13.86 -20.11
CA ILE A 28 -14.47 -14.86 -19.52
C ILE A 28 -15.00 -16.28 -19.76
N ALA A 29 -16.31 -16.48 -19.83
CA ALA A 29 -16.90 -17.81 -20.04
C ALA A 29 -16.73 -18.37 -21.46
N ALA A 30 -16.47 -17.53 -22.46
CA ALA A 30 -16.31 -17.97 -23.86
C ALA A 30 -14.92 -18.54 -24.20
N LEU A 31 -13.92 -18.39 -23.33
CA LEU A 31 -12.53 -18.83 -23.55
C LEU A 31 -12.21 -20.22 -23.00
N PHE A 32 -13.08 -20.82 -22.19
CA PHE A 32 -12.79 -22.13 -21.55
C PHE A 32 -13.49 -23.34 -22.20
N ALA A 33 -14.20 -23.17 -23.30
CA ALA A 33 -14.99 -24.27 -23.92
C ALA A 33 -14.28 -25.07 -25.02
N SER A 34 -13.00 -24.84 -25.30
CA SER A 34 -12.34 -25.46 -26.47
C SER A 34 -10.99 -26.09 -26.13
N CYS A 35 -10.93 -27.12 -25.29
CA CYS A 35 -9.84 -28.10 -25.32
C CYS A 35 -10.13 -29.28 -24.35
N VAL A 36 -11.04 -30.17 -24.73
CA VAL A 36 -11.04 -31.56 -24.26
C VAL A 36 -11.28 -32.44 -25.46
N ALA A 37 -10.20 -32.90 -26.08
CA ALA A 37 -10.27 -34.03 -27.02
C ALA A 37 -9.18 -35.03 -26.58
N ALA A 38 -9.64 -36.23 -26.32
CA ALA A 38 -8.97 -37.36 -25.78
C ALA A 38 -7.75 -37.88 -26.55
N ALA A 39 -6.75 -38.36 -25.81
CA ALA A 39 -5.86 -39.42 -26.29
C ALA A 39 -5.66 -40.45 -25.16
N GLN A 40 -6.22 -41.63 -25.32
CA GLN A 40 -5.92 -42.82 -24.53
C GLN A 40 -4.60 -43.43 -25.02
N ALA A 41 -3.67 -43.74 -24.13
CA ALA A 41 -2.53 -44.59 -24.36
C ALA A 41 -2.27 -45.50 -23.13
N PRO A 42 -1.63 -46.67 -23.25
CA PRO A 42 -1.88 -47.81 -22.42
C PRO A 42 -1.07 -47.84 -21.11
N ALA A 43 -1.60 -48.59 -20.15
CA ALA A 43 -1.12 -48.76 -18.78
C ALA A 43 0.32 -49.28 -18.69
N ALA A 44 1.18 -48.56 -18.02
CA ALA A 44 2.48 -49.02 -17.54
C ALA A 44 2.42 -49.27 -16.02
N LYS A 45 3.13 -50.31 -15.60
CA LYS A 45 3.12 -50.93 -14.27
C LYS A 45 3.49 -49.96 -13.14
N THR A 46 2.65 -49.97 -12.12
CA THR A 46 2.75 -49.23 -10.88
C THR A 46 3.96 -49.69 -10.05
N THR A 47 4.94 -48.80 -9.89
CA THR A 47 5.91 -48.89 -8.78
C THR A 47 5.35 -48.07 -7.63
N ALA A 48 5.29 -48.63 -6.43
CA ALA A 48 4.74 -47.98 -5.25
C ALA A 48 5.47 -46.66 -4.95
N PRO A 49 4.75 -45.58 -4.61
CA PRO A 49 5.39 -44.31 -4.27
C PRO A 49 6.10 -44.46 -2.90
N GLN A 50 7.40 -44.18 -2.89
CA GLN A 50 8.11 -43.88 -1.66
C GLN A 50 7.47 -42.61 -1.07
N THR A 51 6.89 -42.76 0.11
CA THR A 51 6.44 -41.63 0.92
C THR A 51 7.64 -40.77 1.24
N ALA A 52 7.76 -39.64 0.51
CA ALA A 52 8.68 -38.58 0.91
C ALA A 52 8.25 -38.09 2.29
N ALA A 53 9.18 -38.08 3.23
CA ALA A 53 8.94 -37.49 4.55
C ALA A 53 8.45 -36.04 4.37
N PRO A 54 7.44 -35.61 5.14
CA PRO A 54 6.98 -34.22 5.04
C PRO A 54 8.13 -33.29 5.38
N VAL A 55 8.61 -32.53 4.41
CA VAL A 55 9.54 -31.43 4.66
C VAL A 55 8.74 -30.37 5.38
N LEU A 56 8.90 -30.27 6.69
CA LEU A 56 8.34 -29.21 7.49
C LEU A 56 9.10 -27.93 7.14
N THR A 57 8.63 -27.17 6.17
CA THR A 57 9.16 -25.83 5.87
C THR A 57 8.67 -24.88 6.96
N VAL A 58 9.42 -24.77 8.04
CA VAL A 58 9.20 -23.73 9.06
C VAL A 58 9.71 -22.43 8.48
N THR A 59 8.83 -21.65 7.91
CA THR A 59 9.13 -20.27 7.54
C THR A 59 9.17 -19.44 8.82
N ALA A 60 10.37 -19.24 9.36
CA ALA A 60 10.55 -18.39 10.55
C ALA A 60 10.22 -16.95 10.16
N ARG A 61 9.08 -16.44 10.63
CA ARG A 61 8.67 -15.05 10.40
C ARG A 61 9.59 -14.13 11.20
N ILE A 62 10.27 -13.20 10.54
CA ILE A 62 11.07 -12.17 11.18
C ILE A 62 10.20 -10.91 11.32
N VAL A 63 10.10 -10.41 12.55
CA VAL A 63 9.44 -9.14 12.84
C VAL A 63 10.49 -8.04 12.87
N VAL A 64 10.31 -7.02 12.04
CA VAL A 64 11.19 -5.83 11.97
C VAL A 64 10.45 -4.65 12.58
N LEU A 65 11.07 -3.94 13.50
CA LEU A 65 10.53 -2.78 14.21
C LEU A 65 11.39 -1.56 13.94
N ASP A 66 10.76 -0.50 13.45
CA ASP A 66 11.36 0.84 13.41
C ASP A 66 10.95 1.59 14.68
N VAL A 67 11.93 2.03 15.46
CA VAL A 67 11.74 2.55 16.81
C VAL A 67 12.31 3.96 16.90
N VAL A 68 11.48 4.93 17.23
CA VAL A 68 11.89 6.30 17.56
C VAL A 68 12.02 6.41 19.06
N VAL A 69 13.14 6.94 19.57
CA VAL A 69 13.35 7.14 21.01
C VAL A 69 13.49 8.61 21.32
N THR A 70 12.70 9.07 22.30
CA THR A 70 12.74 10.45 22.79
C THR A 70 12.99 10.50 24.28
N ASP A 71 13.56 11.61 24.74
CA ASP A 71 13.64 11.95 26.15
C ASP A 71 12.32 12.57 26.67
N LYS A 72 12.28 12.93 27.94
CA LYS A 72 11.10 13.59 28.58
C LYS A 72 10.74 14.95 27.96
N ALA A 73 11.67 15.60 27.28
CA ALA A 73 11.47 16.88 26.63
C ALA A 73 11.06 16.69 25.14
N GLY A 74 10.98 15.44 24.66
CA GLY A 74 10.65 15.11 23.28
C GLY A 74 11.84 15.21 22.31
N HIS A 75 13.08 15.34 22.81
CA HIS A 75 14.26 15.33 21.95
C HIS A 75 14.61 13.89 21.56
N LEU A 76 15.02 13.71 20.31
CA LEU A 76 15.47 12.43 19.76
C LEU A 76 16.78 11.98 20.42
N VAL A 77 16.88 10.71 20.77
CA VAL A 77 18.05 10.09 21.39
C VAL A 77 18.68 9.09 20.46
N ASN A 78 19.89 9.38 19.94
CA ASN A 78 20.55 8.62 18.86
C ASN A 78 21.77 7.81 19.35
N SER A 79 22.05 7.77 20.68
CA SER A 79 23.26 7.14 21.24
C SER A 79 22.95 5.88 22.04
N LEU A 80 21.96 5.08 21.60
CA LEU A 80 21.55 3.87 22.28
C LEU A 80 22.18 2.65 21.61
N THR A 81 22.35 1.61 22.42
CA THR A 81 22.83 0.30 21.98
C THR A 81 21.73 -0.75 22.09
N LYS A 82 21.95 -1.93 21.52
CA LYS A 82 21.02 -3.06 21.62
C LYS A 82 20.57 -3.35 23.05
N ASP A 83 21.46 -3.20 24.03
CA ASP A 83 21.21 -3.53 25.43
C ASP A 83 20.28 -2.53 26.13
N ASP A 84 20.06 -1.37 25.54
CA ASP A 84 19.10 -0.37 26.02
C ASP A 84 17.64 -0.75 25.72
N PHE A 85 17.42 -1.78 24.90
CA PHE A 85 16.08 -2.20 24.45
C PHE A 85 15.72 -3.59 24.98
N THR A 86 14.50 -3.71 25.45
CA THR A 86 13.88 -5.03 25.71
C THR A 86 12.54 -5.08 24.97
N VAL A 87 12.42 -6.03 24.05
CA VAL A 87 11.20 -6.24 23.23
C VAL A 87 10.33 -7.28 23.90
N TYR A 88 9.04 -7.01 23.98
CA TYR A 88 8.02 -7.95 24.40
C TYR A 88 6.99 -8.11 23.28
N GLU A 89 6.64 -9.37 22.99
CA GLU A 89 5.45 -9.71 22.22
C GLU A 89 4.42 -10.30 23.18
N ASP A 90 3.27 -9.65 23.31
CA ASP A 90 2.30 -9.89 24.37
C ASP A 90 2.96 -9.80 25.77
N LYS A 91 3.14 -10.92 26.43
CA LYS A 91 3.82 -11.02 27.74
C LYS A 91 5.20 -11.67 27.66
N THR A 92 5.60 -12.12 26.48
CA THR A 92 6.83 -12.87 26.26
C THR A 92 7.96 -11.93 25.87
N ARG A 93 9.10 -12.03 26.57
CA ARG A 93 10.31 -11.32 26.20
C ARG A 93 10.93 -11.98 24.98
N GLU A 94 11.18 -11.19 23.93
CA GLU A 94 11.78 -11.65 22.69
C GLU A 94 13.27 -11.30 22.60
N THR A 95 14.02 -12.19 21.91
CA THR A 95 15.44 -11.97 21.69
C THR A 95 15.66 -11.14 20.43
N ILE A 96 16.25 -9.94 20.60
CA ILE A 96 16.62 -9.09 19.46
C ILE A 96 17.73 -9.79 18.66
N ARG A 97 17.49 -10.03 17.38
CA ARG A 97 18.43 -10.69 16.46
C ARG A 97 19.35 -9.69 15.77
N SER A 98 18.78 -8.64 15.17
CA SER A 98 19.54 -7.54 14.58
C SER A 98 19.21 -6.22 15.25
N PHE A 99 20.17 -5.32 15.21
CA PHE A 99 20.08 -3.96 15.71
C PHE A 99 20.81 -3.02 14.75
N GLU A 100 20.14 -1.96 14.33
CA GLU A 100 20.72 -0.91 13.50
C GLU A 100 20.41 0.43 14.15
N GLY A 101 21.42 1.29 14.27
CA GLY A 101 21.28 2.64 14.79
C GLY A 101 20.89 3.65 13.71
N PRO A 102 20.45 4.86 14.09
CA PRO A 102 20.04 5.90 13.14
C PRO A 102 21.11 6.27 12.13
N GLU A 103 22.39 6.12 12.47
CA GLU A 103 23.53 6.38 11.58
C GLU A 103 23.62 5.43 10.37
N GLN A 104 22.96 4.28 10.44
CA GLN A 104 22.92 3.29 9.34
C GLN A 104 21.84 3.61 8.30
N HIS A 105 20.91 4.51 8.64
CA HIS A 105 19.78 4.91 7.80
C HIS A 105 19.98 6.26 7.11
N ILE A 106 21.22 6.76 7.08
CA ILE A 106 21.54 8.06 6.48
C ILE A 106 21.69 7.91 4.96
N LEU A 107 21.18 8.91 4.23
CA LEU A 107 21.42 9.00 2.80
C LEU A 107 22.94 9.12 2.52
N PRO A 108 23.54 8.26 1.68
CA PRO A 108 24.97 8.35 1.39
C PRO A 108 25.35 9.70 0.76
N ALA A 109 26.51 10.22 1.15
CA ALA A 109 26.98 11.50 0.65
C ALA A 109 27.14 11.48 -0.88
N GLY A 110 26.70 12.54 -1.56
CA GLY A 110 26.80 12.68 -3.02
C GLY A 110 25.72 11.93 -3.82
N VAL A 111 24.83 11.19 -3.17
CA VAL A 111 23.69 10.57 -3.84
C VAL A 111 22.68 11.64 -4.25
N THR A 112 22.27 11.61 -5.50
CA THR A 112 21.18 12.42 -6.05
C THR A 112 19.97 11.53 -6.34
N VAL A 113 18.80 11.99 -5.92
CA VAL A 113 17.53 11.32 -6.20
C VAL A 113 16.62 12.32 -6.90
N ASN A 114 16.14 11.96 -8.09
CA ASN A 114 15.23 12.77 -8.90
C ASN A 114 14.00 11.98 -9.37
N SER A 115 13.96 10.69 -9.06
CA SER A 115 12.85 9.80 -9.43
C SER A 115 12.81 8.57 -8.53
N THR A 116 11.72 7.83 -8.60
CA THR A 116 11.57 6.50 -7.94
C THR A 116 12.71 5.55 -8.32
N ALA A 117 13.17 5.55 -9.56
CA ALA A 117 14.25 4.67 -10.00
C ALA A 117 15.60 4.95 -9.29
N ASP A 118 15.82 6.20 -8.89
CA ASP A 118 17.04 6.60 -8.18
C ASP A 118 17.10 6.10 -6.74
N LEU A 119 15.97 5.68 -6.15
CA LEU A 119 15.91 5.14 -4.78
C LEU A 119 16.80 3.90 -4.60
N ALA A 120 17.04 3.15 -5.68
CA ALA A 120 17.96 2.01 -5.68
C ALA A 120 19.42 2.39 -5.32
N LYS A 121 19.79 3.68 -5.42
CA LYS A 121 21.13 4.20 -5.06
C LYS A 121 21.31 4.37 -3.54
N ALA A 122 20.19 4.34 -2.77
CA ALA A 122 20.18 4.50 -1.33
C ALA A 122 19.08 3.62 -0.71
N PRO A 123 19.20 2.27 -0.79
CA PRO A 123 18.12 1.35 -0.44
C PRO A 123 17.72 1.42 1.03
N ASP A 124 18.66 1.72 1.94
CA ASP A 124 18.42 1.73 3.39
C ASP A 124 18.02 3.12 3.92
N ALA A 125 18.13 4.16 3.08
CA ALA A 125 17.73 5.51 3.48
C ALA A 125 16.20 5.61 3.61
N PRO A 126 15.67 6.32 4.62
CA PRO A 126 14.24 6.58 4.72
C PRO A 126 13.76 7.47 3.58
N ILE A 127 12.51 7.29 3.19
CA ILE A 127 11.84 8.14 2.20
C ILE A 127 10.59 8.78 2.82
N THR A 128 10.22 9.95 2.31
CA THR A 128 9.01 10.67 2.73
C THR A 128 7.99 10.74 1.60
N VAL A 129 6.75 10.45 1.94
CA VAL A 129 5.58 10.62 1.07
C VAL A 129 4.66 11.65 1.72
N LEU A 130 4.57 12.83 1.15
CA LEU A 130 3.63 13.87 1.57
C LEU A 130 2.32 13.66 0.81
N VAL A 131 1.22 13.48 1.53
CA VAL A 131 -0.11 13.28 0.94
C VAL A 131 -1.02 14.44 1.29
N LEU A 132 -1.59 15.10 0.29
CA LEU A 132 -2.65 16.07 0.44
C LEU A 132 -4.00 15.34 0.32
N ASP A 133 -4.78 15.30 1.40
CA ASP A 133 -6.09 14.66 1.44
C ASP A 133 -7.17 15.61 0.92
N GLU A 134 -7.30 15.69 -0.40
CA GLU A 134 -8.35 16.47 -1.05
C GLU A 134 -9.69 15.72 -1.11
N LEU A 135 -9.70 14.44 -0.69
CA LEU A 135 -10.89 13.59 -0.66
C LEU A 135 -11.78 13.89 0.55
N ASN A 136 -11.19 14.07 1.74
CA ASN A 136 -11.91 14.20 3.00
C ASN A 136 -11.81 15.61 3.61
N THR A 137 -11.00 16.49 3.02
CA THR A 137 -10.70 17.80 3.59
C THR A 137 -11.47 18.91 2.85
N ARG A 138 -12.03 19.85 3.59
CA ARG A 138 -12.70 21.02 3.02
C ARG A 138 -11.69 21.91 2.29
N PHE A 139 -12.16 22.69 1.33
CA PHE A 139 -11.28 23.54 0.53
C PHE A 139 -10.50 24.56 1.39
N GLU A 140 -11.17 25.17 2.36
CA GLU A 140 -10.58 26.17 3.26
C GLU A 140 -9.46 25.55 4.10
N ASP A 141 -9.71 24.39 4.67
CA ASP A 141 -8.77 23.63 5.49
C ASP A 141 -7.60 23.12 4.63
N MET A 142 -7.88 22.67 3.41
CA MET A 142 -6.84 22.27 2.46
C MET A 142 -5.97 23.45 2.02
N SER A 143 -6.55 24.63 1.86
CA SER A 143 -5.80 25.86 1.56
C SER A 143 -4.85 26.23 2.70
N PHE A 144 -5.30 26.08 3.95
CA PHE A 144 -4.45 26.26 5.14
C PHE A 144 -3.35 25.19 5.21
N ALA A 145 -3.69 23.91 4.99
CA ALA A 145 -2.74 22.81 4.94
C ALA A 145 -1.62 23.05 3.90
N ARG A 146 -2.00 23.48 2.71
CA ARG A 146 -1.05 23.78 1.63
C ARG A 146 -0.12 24.95 1.98
N ASN A 147 -0.65 26.01 2.56
CA ASN A 147 0.16 27.14 3.05
C ASN A 147 1.13 26.70 4.15
N SER A 148 0.69 25.83 5.06
CA SER A 148 1.52 25.29 6.13
C SER A 148 2.64 24.38 5.57
N LEU A 149 2.32 23.54 4.56
CA LEU A 149 3.32 22.74 3.86
C LEU A 149 4.31 23.60 3.09
N GLU A 150 3.85 24.68 2.43
CA GLU A 150 4.73 25.66 1.77
C GLU A 150 5.65 26.34 2.79
N LYS A 151 5.13 26.76 3.94
CA LYS A 151 5.91 27.36 5.04
C LYS A 151 6.97 26.38 5.54
N TYR A 152 6.59 25.12 5.79
CA TYR A 152 7.54 24.08 6.19
C TYR A 152 8.65 23.91 5.14
N LEU A 153 8.29 23.72 3.86
CA LEU A 153 9.26 23.50 2.79
C LEU A 153 10.21 24.70 2.63
N ASN A 154 9.70 25.94 2.71
CA ASN A 154 10.54 27.14 2.63
C ASN A 154 11.58 27.24 3.75
N ALA A 155 11.30 26.69 4.92
CA ALA A 155 12.23 26.64 6.05
C ALA A 155 13.31 25.54 5.90
N GLN A 156 13.14 24.60 4.95
CA GLN A 156 14.12 23.52 4.75
C GLN A 156 15.32 23.97 3.91
N PRO A 157 16.47 23.27 4.02
CA PRO A 157 17.61 23.45 3.09
C PRO A 157 17.19 23.21 1.62
N ALA A 158 17.98 23.73 0.66
CA ALA A 158 17.72 23.53 -0.76
C ALA A 158 17.74 22.05 -1.17
N VAL A 159 18.60 21.26 -0.51
CA VAL A 159 18.65 19.80 -0.61
C VAL A 159 17.98 19.23 0.63
N LEU A 160 16.88 18.50 0.41
CA LEU A 160 16.13 17.83 1.48
C LEU A 160 16.95 16.69 2.08
N ARG A 161 16.69 16.37 3.35
CA ARG A 161 17.42 15.31 4.07
C ARG A 161 17.04 13.91 3.58
N GLN A 162 15.81 13.74 3.10
CA GLN A 162 15.26 12.48 2.58
C GLN A 162 14.65 12.70 1.20
N PRO A 163 14.70 11.69 0.31
CA PRO A 163 13.90 11.70 -0.91
C PRO A 163 12.42 11.88 -0.57
N THR A 164 11.82 12.91 -1.12
CA THR A 164 10.44 13.31 -0.82
C THR A 164 9.60 13.28 -2.08
N ALA A 165 8.46 12.58 -2.02
CA ALA A 165 7.40 12.61 -3.03
C ALA A 165 6.20 13.41 -2.53
N LEU A 166 5.45 14.02 -3.44
CA LEU A 166 4.20 14.74 -3.17
C LEU A 166 3.05 14.12 -3.95
N ILE A 167 1.98 13.81 -3.26
CA ILE A 167 0.80 13.12 -3.80
C ILE A 167 -0.46 13.87 -3.40
N ALA A 168 -1.48 13.86 -4.26
CA ALA A 168 -2.84 14.28 -3.93
C ALA A 168 -3.79 13.07 -3.98
N ALA A 169 -4.54 12.87 -2.90
CA ALA A 169 -5.63 11.91 -2.83
C ALA A 169 -6.94 12.65 -3.12
N THR A 170 -7.53 12.41 -4.29
CA THR A 170 -8.76 13.07 -4.75
C THR A 170 -9.90 12.06 -4.90
N ASN A 171 -11.12 12.53 -5.13
CA ASN A 171 -12.28 11.67 -5.36
C ASN A 171 -12.27 10.95 -6.71
N THR A 172 -11.39 11.33 -7.63
CA THR A 172 -11.33 10.75 -8.98
C THR A 172 -10.09 9.92 -9.20
N ARG A 173 -9.00 10.23 -8.47
CA ARG A 173 -7.71 9.57 -8.68
C ARG A 173 -6.75 9.81 -7.52
N PHE A 174 -5.78 8.93 -7.42
CA PHE A 174 -4.60 9.09 -6.59
C PHE A 174 -3.44 9.56 -7.46
N GLN A 175 -3.02 10.82 -7.29
CA GLN A 175 -2.14 11.51 -8.23
C GLN A 175 -0.78 11.83 -7.64
N LEU A 176 0.29 11.33 -8.27
CA LEU A 176 1.66 11.76 -8.01
C LEU A 176 1.87 13.15 -8.61
N LEU A 177 2.10 14.16 -7.76
CA LEU A 177 2.37 15.54 -8.17
C LEU A 177 3.85 15.76 -8.40
N GLN A 178 4.71 15.15 -7.55
CA GLN A 178 6.16 15.16 -7.65
C GLN A 178 6.69 13.79 -7.25
N ASP A 179 7.46 13.17 -8.14
CA ASP A 179 8.21 11.95 -7.85
C ASP A 179 9.35 12.22 -6.86
N TYR A 180 9.92 11.17 -6.27
CA TYR A 180 10.96 11.30 -5.27
C TYR A 180 12.09 12.21 -5.71
N THR A 181 12.39 13.21 -4.89
CA THR A 181 13.45 14.17 -5.14
C THR A 181 14.05 14.69 -3.84
N LEU A 182 15.33 15.05 -3.89
CA LEU A 182 15.99 15.82 -2.83
C LEU A 182 15.88 17.33 -3.10
N ASN A 183 15.34 17.74 -4.24
CA ASN A 183 15.22 19.15 -4.60
C ASN A 183 13.96 19.76 -4.00
N ARG A 184 14.12 20.58 -2.93
CA ARG A 184 13.03 21.33 -2.31
C ARG A 184 12.21 22.14 -3.30
N GLN A 185 12.86 22.80 -4.27
CA GLN A 185 12.17 23.67 -5.23
C GLN A 185 11.26 22.88 -6.18
N ALA A 186 11.61 21.63 -6.51
CA ALA A 186 10.75 20.77 -7.31
C ALA A 186 9.45 20.44 -6.55
N VAL A 187 9.54 20.11 -5.26
CA VAL A 187 8.35 19.86 -4.43
C VAL A 187 7.49 21.11 -4.28
N LEU A 188 8.12 22.27 -4.03
CA LEU A 188 7.41 23.55 -3.96
C LEU A 188 6.72 23.93 -5.27
N ALA A 189 7.38 23.73 -6.40
CA ALA A 189 6.81 24.00 -7.71
C ALA A 189 5.60 23.09 -7.99
N ALA A 190 5.71 21.82 -7.68
CA ALA A 190 4.59 20.87 -7.82
C ALA A 190 3.40 21.26 -6.93
N LEU A 191 3.65 21.63 -5.67
CA LEU A 191 2.63 22.12 -4.75
C LEU A 191 1.92 23.37 -5.28
N LYS A 192 2.66 24.35 -5.82
CA LYS A 192 2.11 25.62 -6.34
C LYS A 192 1.33 25.43 -7.63
N ASN A 193 1.78 24.53 -8.51
CA ASN A 193 1.15 24.28 -9.81
C ASN A 193 -0.06 23.33 -9.71
N HIS A 194 -0.25 22.66 -8.58
CA HIS A 194 -1.39 21.79 -8.39
C HIS A 194 -2.63 22.59 -7.98
N PHE A 195 -3.71 22.42 -8.73
CA PHE A 195 -5.03 22.96 -8.42
C PHE A 195 -5.88 21.85 -7.82
N PRO A 196 -6.30 21.97 -6.54
CA PRO A 196 -7.12 20.97 -5.90
C PRO A 196 -8.42 20.72 -6.64
N GLU A 197 -8.81 19.47 -6.78
CA GLU A 197 -10.16 19.12 -7.18
C GLU A 197 -11.11 19.41 -6.01
N TYR A 198 -12.35 19.82 -6.31
CA TYR A 198 -13.33 20.24 -5.29
C TYR A 198 -14.43 19.18 -5.07
N PRO A 199 -14.15 18.04 -4.45
CA PRO A 199 -15.17 17.01 -4.23
C PRO A 199 -16.31 17.50 -3.32
N TRP A 200 -16.01 18.37 -2.37
CA TRP A 200 -16.96 18.90 -1.40
C TRP A 200 -18.06 19.78 -2.03
N ARG A 201 -17.84 20.43 -3.19
CA ARG A 201 -18.90 21.12 -3.93
C ARG A 201 -20.02 20.18 -4.35
N LEU A 202 -19.67 18.96 -4.72
CA LEU A 202 -20.64 17.93 -5.06
C LEU A 202 -21.44 17.48 -3.82
N MET A 203 -20.81 17.47 -2.65
CA MET A 203 -21.45 17.12 -1.38
C MET A 203 -22.41 18.22 -0.91
N GLN A 204 -22.05 19.52 -1.04
CA GLN A 204 -22.92 20.63 -0.67
C GLN A 204 -24.10 20.84 -1.62
N SER A 205 -23.97 20.47 -2.88
CA SER A 205 -25.04 20.66 -3.88
C SER A 205 -26.16 19.62 -3.82
N GLY A 206 -26.12 18.67 -2.88
CA GLY A 206 -27.09 17.57 -2.77
C GLY A 206 -27.11 16.61 -3.94
N LYS A 207 -26.13 16.69 -4.85
CA LYS A 207 -26.00 15.85 -6.04
C LYS A 207 -25.14 14.61 -5.80
N GLY A 208 -25.14 14.08 -4.55
CA GLY A 208 -24.58 12.76 -4.28
C GLY A 208 -23.07 12.66 -4.55
N GLY A 209 -22.26 13.22 -3.69
CA GLY A 209 -20.84 12.83 -3.60
C GLY A 209 -20.69 11.45 -2.98
N PRO A 210 -19.48 10.86 -2.99
CA PRO A 210 -19.22 9.58 -2.34
C PRO A 210 -19.59 9.63 -0.85
N GLY A 211 -20.29 8.60 -0.37
CA GLY A 211 -20.64 8.44 1.04
C GLY A 211 -19.40 8.23 1.93
N ALA A 212 -19.56 8.29 3.26
CA ALA A 212 -18.45 8.10 4.20
C ALA A 212 -17.73 6.75 3.98
N ALA A 213 -18.49 5.67 3.82
CA ALA A 213 -17.92 4.34 3.57
C ALA A 213 -17.14 4.27 2.24
N GLU A 214 -17.63 4.93 1.19
CA GLU A 214 -16.94 4.98 -0.10
C GLU A 214 -15.65 5.81 0.01
N ARG A 215 -15.68 6.97 0.68
CA ARG A 215 -14.48 7.77 0.92
C ARG A 215 -13.46 7.04 1.77
N LEU A 216 -13.91 6.29 2.77
CA LEU A 216 -13.04 5.43 3.56
C LEU A 216 -12.36 4.37 2.67
N ALA A 217 -13.13 3.66 1.85
CA ALA A 217 -12.57 2.68 0.93
C ALA A 217 -11.54 3.29 -0.03
N MET A 218 -11.78 4.51 -0.52
CA MET A 218 -10.84 5.25 -1.37
C MET A 218 -9.58 5.65 -0.59
N SER A 219 -9.70 6.08 0.66
CA SER A 219 -8.55 6.43 1.52
C SER A 219 -7.71 5.20 1.84
N LEU A 220 -8.33 4.08 2.22
CA LEU A 220 -7.64 2.81 2.46
C LEU A 220 -6.96 2.30 1.19
N GLY A 221 -7.65 2.35 0.05
CA GLY A 221 -7.07 1.99 -1.24
C GLY A 221 -5.88 2.88 -1.63
N SER A 222 -5.88 4.15 -1.25
CA SER A 222 -4.74 5.06 -1.47
C SER A 222 -3.52 4.65 -0.63
N LEU A 223 -3.72 4.27 0.64
CA LEU A 223 -2.65 3.74 1.50
C LEU A 223 -2.09 2.42 0.96
N GLU A 224 -2.96 1.53 0.51
CA GLU A 224 -2.55 0.27 -0.11
C GLU A 224 -1.71 0.53 -1.37
N GLN A 225 -2.11 1.46 -2.23
CA GLN A 225 -1.34 1.83 -3.41
C GLN A 225 0.04 2.40 -3.05
N ILE A 226 0.16 3.23 -2.01
CA ILE A 226 1.46 3.72 -1.52
C ILE A 226 2.30 2.53 -1.06
N ALA A 227 1.73 1.63 -0.26
CA ALA A 227 2.46 0.49 0.30
C ALA A 227 2.97 -0.45 -0.80
N GLN A 228 2.11 -0.80 -1.74
CA GLN A 228 2.48 -1.65 -2.88
C GLN A 228 3.50 -0.97 -3.80
N ALA A 229 3.33 0.33 -4.10
CA ALA A 229 4.26 1.07 -4.94
C ALA A 229 5.66 1.17 -4.32
N THR A 230 5.74 1.29 -2.99
CA THR A 230 7.01 1.48 -2.28
C THR A 230 7.61 0.19 -1.71
N SER A 231 6.96 -0.96 -1.89
CA SER A 231 7.36 -2.24 -1.28
C SER A 231 8.76 -2.73 -1.69
N GLY A 232 9.25 -2.32 -2.86
CA GLY A 232 10.60 -2.64 -3.32
C GLY A 232 11.72 -1.79 -2.71
N HIS A 233 11.39 -0.73 -1.97
CA HIS A 233 12.38 0.05 -1.23
C HIS A 233 12.55 -0.53 0.19
N PRO A 234 13.73 -1.03 0.59
CA PRO A 234 13.90 -1.67 1.91
C PRO A 234 13.81 -0.70 3.09
N GLY A 235 14.23 0.56 2.91
CA GLY A 235 14.22 1.60 3.94
C GLY A 235 12.81 1.93 4.44
N ARG A 236 12.71 2.59 5.60
CA ARG A 236 11.45 3.08 6.18
C ARG A 236 10.76 4.09 5.26
N LYS A 237 9.44 4.02 5.16
CA LYS A 237 8.60 5.00 4.46
C LYS A 237 7.84 5.82 5.48
N ASN A 238 8.12 7.12 5.49
CA ASN A 238 7.43 8.07 6.33
C ASN A 238 6.29 8.72 5.52
N VAL A 239 5.04 8.27 5.75
CA VAL A 239 3.86 8.80 5.08
C VAL A 239 3.25 9.86 5.99
N VAL A 240 3.25 11.12 5.54
CA VAL A 240 2.64 12.25 6.22
C VAL A 240 1.36 12.64 5.48
N TRP A 241 0.22 12.25 6.03
CA TRP A 241 -1.10 12.46 5.48
C TRP A 241 -1.67 13.77 6.04
N VAL A 242 -1.72 14.81 5.22
CA VAL A 242 -2.20 16.14 5.63
C VAL A 242 -3.61 16.34 5.12
N GLY A 243 -4.55 16.37 6.05
CA GLY A 243 -5.97 16.48 5.76
C GLY A 243 -6.79 15.98 6.94
N ARG A 244 -8.12 16.02 6.81
CA ARG A 244 -9.03 15.60 7.86
C ARG A 244 -8.92 14.10 8.23
N GLY A 245 -8.22 13.34 7.40
CA GLY A 245 -7.96 11.93 7.63
C GLY A 245 -9.09 11.03 7.16
N PHE A 246 -9.33 9.95 7.91
CA PHE A 246 -10.25 8.91 7.48
C PHE A 246 -11.64 9.16 8.06
N PRO A 247 -12.71 9.13 7.22
CA PRO A 247 -14.05 9.34 7.72
C PRO A 247 -14.44 8.21 8.68
N ALA A 248 -14.99 8.57 9.84
CA ALA A 248 -15.60 7.61 10.74
C ALA A 248 -16.85 7.03 10.06
N VAL A 249 -16.96 5.71 10.10
CA VAL A 249 -18.15 4.98 9.65
C VAL A 249 -18.78 4.35 10.86
N ASN A 250 -20.05 4.70 11.14
CA ASN A 250 -20.79 4.08 12.23
C ASN A 250 -21.09 2.62 11.86
N THR A 251 -20.39 1.69 12.50
CA THR A 251 -20.59 0.25 12.30
C THR A 251 -21.70 -0.31 13.19
N GLN A 252 -22.17 0.43 14.22
CA GLN A 252 -23.23 -0.03 15.12
C GLN A 252 -24.59 -0.12 14.42
N ASP A 253 -24.83 0.74 13.42
CA ASP A 253 -26.05 0.73 12.61
C ASP A 253 -25.93 -0.13 11.34
N SER A 254 -24.74 -0.68 11.07
CA SER A 254 -24.48 -1.52 9.91
C SER A 254 -24.84 -2.97 10.21
N ALA A 255 -25.28 -3.70 9.19
CA ALA A 255 -25.42 -5.15 9.32
C ALA A 255 -24.06 -5.78 9.70
N ASP A 256 -24.02 -6.79 10.55
CA ASP A 256 -22.80 -7.47 11.04
C ASP A 256 -21.80 -7.79 9.91
N LYS A 257 -22.32 -8.08 8.71
CA LYS A 257 -21.49 -8.35 7.52
C LYS A 257 -20.76 -7.12 6.98
N GLU A 258 -21.35 -5.94 7.04
CA GLU A 258 -20.73 -4.70 6.56
C GLU A 258 -19.64 -4.26 7.53
N ALA A 259 -19.88 -4.35 8.82
CA ALA A 259 -18.87 -4.10 9.85
C ALA A 259 -17.66 -5.02 9.67
N ALA A 260 -17.89 -6.33 9.46
CA ALA A 260 -16.82 -7.28 9.22
C ALA A 260 -16.00 -6.97 7.94
N VAL A 261 -16.65 -6.52 6.86
CA VAL A 261 -15.96 -6.13 5.62
C VAL A 261 -15.03 -4.92 5.85
N ILE A 262 -15.52 -3.91 6.57
CA ILE A 262 -14.73 -2.72 6.92
C ILE A 262 -13.53 -3.12 7.79
N GLN A 263 -13.78 -3.93 8.82
CA GLN A 263 -12.73 -4.41 9.71
C GLN A 263 -11.63 -5.14 8.93
N HIS A 264 -11.98 -6.10 8.08
CA HIS A 264 -11.00 -6.82 7.25
C HIS A 264 -10.24 -5.90 6.29
N ALA A 265 -10.89 -4.88 5.72
CA ALA A 265 -10.21 -3.92 4.86
C ALA A 265 -9.15 -3.11 5.63
N VAL A 266 -9.45 -2.70 6.85
CA VAL A 266 -8.51 -1.96 7.70
C VAL A 266 -7.36 -2.86 8.17
N GLU A 267 -7.66 -4.08 8.64
CA GLU A 267 -6.64 -5.08 9.00
C GLU A 267 -5.68 -5.33 7.85
N HIS A 268 -6.22 -5.54 6.65
CA HIS A 268 -5.43 -5.75 5.44
C HIS A 268 -4.50 -4.57 5.15
N VAL A 269 -5.01 -3.34 5.20
CA VAL A 269 -4.19 -2.14 4.93
C VAL A 269 -3.09 -1.97 6.00
N ILE A 270 -3.37 -2.24 7.28
CA ILE A 270 -2.36 -2.23 8.34
C ILE A 270 -1.25 -3.24 8.03
N ASP A 271 -1.59 -4.46 7.60
CA ASP A 271 -0.63 -5.50 7.27
C ASP A 271 0.22 -5.13 6.05
N VAL A 272 -0.40 -4.63 4.99
CA VAL A 272 0.31 -4.18 3.77
C VAL A 272 1.25 -3.01 4.09
N MET A 273 0.82 -2.04 4.92
CA MET A 273 1.68 -0.95 5.38
C MET A 273 2.84 -1.46 6.24
N ARG A 274 2.59 -2.42 7.13
CA ARG A 274 3.64 -3.05 7.94
C ARG A 274 4.70 -3.71 7.07
N ASP A 275 4.28 -4.52 6.09
CA ASP A 275 5.19 -5.26 5.22
C ASP A 275 6.00 -4.31 4.33
N ALA A 276 5.42 -3.18 3.96
CA ALA A 276 6.11 -2.09 3.29
C ALA A 276 6.94 -1.20 4.23
N ARG A 277 7.01 -1.44 5.54
CA ARG A 277 7.69 -0.59 6.54
C ARG A 277 7.21 0.86 6.49
N ILE A 278 5.91 1.08 6.37
CA ILE A 278 5.30 2.40 6.39
C ILE A 278 5.01 2.81 7.83
N THR A 279 5.37 4.04 8.17
CA THR A 279 4.89 4.78 9.34
C THR A 279 3.96 5.88 8.85
N LEU A 280 2.69 5.80 9.22
CA LEU A 280 1.67 6.78 8.86
C LEU A 280 1.53 7.83 9.96
N THR A 281 1.71 9.10 9.64
CA THR A 281 1.32 10.22 10.49
C THR A 281 0.19 10.98 9.83
N THR A 282 -0.88 11.25 10.58
CA THR A 282 -2.02 12.04 10.10
C THR A 282 -2.04 13.40 10.79
N ILE A 283 -2.22 14.47 10.01
CA ILE A 283 -2.27 15.84 10.49
C ILE A 283 -3.56 16.48 9.99
N ASP A 284 -4.51 16.70 10.90
CA ASP A 284 -5.76 17.37 10.61
C ASP A 284 -5.60 18.89 10.68
N PRO A 285 -5.70 19.61 9.56
CA PRO A 285 -5.55 21.05 9.52
C PRO A 285 -6.80 21.81 9.97
N THR A 286 -7.86 21.11 10.36
CA THR A 286 -9.14 21.73 10.71
C THR A 286 -8.99 22.60 11.94
N VAL A 287 -9.10 23.90 11.76
CA VAL A 287 -9.17 24.85 12.89
C VAL A 287 -10.50 24.65 13.61
N ASN A 288 -10.44 24.52 14.94
CA ASN A 288 -11.61 24.35 15.81
C ASN A 288 -12.65 25.47 15.59
N THR A 289 -13.48 25.33 14.59
CA THR A 289 -14.78 26.00 14.58
C THR A 289 -15.74 25.02 15.23
N SER A 290 -16.37 25.47 16.30
CA SER A 290 -17.26 24.75 17.23
C SER A 290 -18.49 24.05 16.61
N THR A 291 -18.33 23.40 15.52
CA THR A 291 -19.28 22.43 14.97
C THR A 291 -18.64 21.05 15.10
N ILE A 292 -18.47 20.65 16.34
CA ILE A 292 -18.20 19.26 16.69
C ILE A 292 -19.48 18.51 16.37
N VAL A 293 -19.52 17.90 15.21
CA VAL A 293 -20.38 16.76 14.99
C VAL A 293 -19.56 15.57 15.47
N ASP A 294 -19.85 15.12 16.67
CA ASP A 294 -19.44 13.87 17.30
C ASP A 294 -18.03 13.38 16.91
N ILE A 295 -17.01 14.13 17.35
CA ILE A 295 -15.75 13.51 17.72
C ILE A 295 -16.00 12.98 19.13
N GLU A 296 -15.93 11.67 19.27
CA GLU A 296 -15.79 11.02 20.55
C GLU A 296 -14.83 11.84 21.41
N THR A 297 -15.15 11.97 22.69
CA THR A 297 -14.57 12.98 23.59
C THR A 297 -13.05 12.90 23.65
N PRO A 298 -12.34 13.99 24.04
CA PRO A 298 -10.89 13.95 24.28
C PRO A 298 -10.43 12.84 25.24
N GLU A 299 -11.34 12.30 26.03
CA GLU A 299 -11.13 11.15 26.91
C GLU A 299 -10.88 9.86 26.11
N ASP A 300 -11.53 9.66 24.96
CA ASP A 300 -11.30 8.49 24.10
C ASP A 300 -9.94 8.58 23.37
N LEU A 301 -9.47 9.79 23.07
CA LEU A 301 -8.14 10.01 22.54
C LEU A 301 -7.05 9.83 23.61
N SER A 302 -7.31 10.19 24.88
CA SER A 302 -6.37 9.97 25.97
C SER A 302 -6.21 8.49 26.32
N VAL A 303 -7.24 7.68 26.11
CA VAL A 303 -7.16 6.21 26.22
C VAL A 303 -6.27 5.63 25.12
N ALA A 304 -6.32 6.17 23.89
CA ALA A 304 -5.45 5.75 22.80
C ALA A 304 -3.96 6.11 23.03
N GLU A 305 -3.69 7.22 23.73
CA GLU A 305 -2.31 7.61 24.13
C GLU A 305 -1.79 6.83 25.35
N GLY A 306 -2.69 6.34 26.22
CA GLY A 306 -2.33 5.65 27.48
C GLY A 306 -2.19 4.13 27.38
N GLU A 307 -2.90 3.48 26.48
CA GLU A 307 -2.84 2.02 26.28
C GLU A 307 -1.91 1.65 25.11
N THR A 308 -0.60 1.81 25.32
CA THR A 308 0.39 1.25 24.39
C THR A 308 0.19 -0.27 24.28
N GLY A 309 -0.28 -0.72 23.13
CA GLY A 309 -0.47 -2.13 22.82
C GLY A 309 -1.92 -2.63 22.79
N ALA A 310 -2.92 -1.75 22.85
CA ALA A 310 -4.28 -2.14 22.55
C ALA A 310 -4.43 -2.57 21.09
N ASP A 311 -5.23 -3.61 20.85
CA ASP A 311 -5.63 -3.98 19.49
C ASP A 311 -6.37 -2.80 18.86
N PRO A 312 -5.88 -2.20 17.76
CA PRO A 312 -6.52 -1.04 17.15
C PRO A 312 -7.92 -1.33 16.59
N MET A 313 -8.29 -2.61 16.53
CA MET A 313 -9.56 -3.10 16.02
C MET A 313 -10.45 -3.71 17.10
N ALA A 314 -10.00 -3.72 18.37
CA ALA A 314 -10.80 -4.22 19.50
C ALA A 314 -11.88 -3.18 19.85
N GLY A 315 -13.10 -3.43 19.45
CA GLY A 315 -14.25 -2.55 19.68
C GLY A 315 -14.72 -1.85 18.39
N ASP A 316 -15.30 -0.67 18.51
CA ASP A 316 -15.70 0.14 17.36
C ASP A 316 -14.48 0.55 16.51
N VAL A 317 -14.65 0.50 15.19
CA VAL A 317 -13.55 0.80 14.27
C VAL A 317 -13.21 2.28 14.37
N ASN A 318 -12.12 2.61 15.08
CA ASN A 318 -11.58 3.95 15.17
C ASN A 318 -10.41 4.10 14.19
N PHE A 319 -10.68 4.71 13.04
CA PHE A 319 -9.70 4.88 11.97
C PHE A 319 -8.54 5.81 12.34
N GLN A 320 -8.70 6.62 13.36
CA GLN A 320 -7.63 7.48 13.87
C GLN A 320 -6.53 6.66 14.57
N LEU A 321 -6.82 5.42 14.95
CA LEU A 321 -5.82 4.49 15.49
C LEU A 321 -4.90 3.89 14.39
N LEU A 322 -5.22 4.07 13.11
CA LEU A 322 -4.40 3.55 12.01
C LEU A 322 -2.96 4.06 12.07
N ALA A 323 -2.76 5.34 12.37
CA ALA A 323 -1.43 5.92 12.50
C ALA A 323 -0.62 5.29 13.65
N PRO A 324 -1.13 5.18 14.89
CA PRO A 324 -0.46 4.47 15.97
C PRO A 324 -0.20 2.98 15.67
N ALA A 325 -1.09 2.31 14.92
CA ALA A 325 -0.87 0.92 14.53
C ALA A 325 0.39 0.73 13.66
N THR A 326 0.82 1.78 12.96
CA THR A 326 2.06 1.80 12.18
C THR A 326 3.26 2.42 12.91
N GLY A 327 3.09 2.87 14.13
CA GLY A 327 4.12 3.58 14.90
C GLY A 327 4.18 5.08 14.61
N GLY A 328 3.20 5.64 13.94
CA GLY A 328 3.07 7.07 13.67
C GLY A 328 2.20 7.79 14.69
N ARG A 329 1.84 9.03 14.39
CA ARG A 329 1.09 9.92 15.28
C ARG A 329 -0.15 10.49 14.60
N VAL A 330 -1.11 10.91 15.44
CA VAL A 330 -2.29 11.65 15.02
C VAL A 330 -2.21 13.06 15.62
N TYR A 331 -2.27 14.07 14.78
CA TYR A 331 -2.33 15.47 15.18
C TYR A 331 -3.70 16.03 14.82
N LEU A 332 -4.43 16.50 15.82
CA LEU A 332 -5.80 17.01 15.66
C LEU A 332 -5.90 18.44 16.17
N SER A 333 -6.73 19.24 15.50
CA SER A 333 -7.19 20.56 15.96
C SER A 333 -6.07 21.51 16.37
N ARG A 334 -4.96 21.54 15.64
CA ARG A 334 -3.81 22.40 15.92
C ARG A 334 -3.60 23.42 14.79
N ASN A 335 -2.96 24.53 15.15
CA ASN A 335 -2.67 25.63 14.22
C ASN A 335 -1.22 25.62 13.73
N ASP A 336 -0.41 24.71 14.21
CA ASP A 336 1.04 24.62 13.92
C ASP A 336 1.37 23.44 12.99
N VAL A 337 0.54 23.22 11.98
CA VAL A 337 0.64 22.14 10.98
C VAL A 337 2.04 22.05 10.36
N ASP A 338 2.70 23.19 10.09
CA ASP A 338 4.07 23.21 9.58
C ASP A 338 5.09 22.62 10.58
N ALA A 339 4.90 22.85 11.88
CA ALA A 339 5.77 22.29 12.92
C ALA A 339 5.53 20.77 13.09
N GLU A 340 4.28 20.32 12.95
CA GLU A 340 3.89 18.91 13.03
C GLU A 340 4.42 18.11 11.84
N ILE A 341 4.34 18.67 10.62
CA ILE A 341 4.99 18.10 9.44
C ILE A 341 6.48 17.95 9.69
N GLY A 342 7.13 19.00 10.22
CA GLY A 342 8.55 19.00 10.54
C GLY A 342 8.93 17.96 11.61
N THR A 343 8.10 17.78 12.63
CA THR A 343 8.31 16.77 13.67
C THR A 343 8.18 15.35 13.10
N SER A 344 7.14 15.09 12.31
CA SER A 344 6.90 13.79 11.67
C SER A 344 8.06 13.38 10.76
N ILE A 345 8.61 14.32 9.99
CA ILE A 345 9.73 14.04 9.10
C ILE A 345 11.02 13.82 9.89
N ARG A 346 11.27 14.58 10.98
CA ARG A 346 12.43 14.35 11.86
C ARG A 346 12.36 12.99 12.55
N ASP A 347 11.20 12.57 13.02
CA ASP A 347 10.99 11.25 13.63
C ASP A 347 11.20 10.14 12.58
N GLY A 348 10.87 10.43 11.31
CA GLY A 348 11.14 9.55 10.18
C GLY A 348 12.63 9.40 9.82
N ASP A 349 13.46 10.39 10.15
CA ASP A 349 14.91 10.38 9.89
C ASP A 349 15.72 9.64 10.96
N ASN A 350 15.20 9.58 12.19
CA ASN A 350 15.97 9.18 13.36
C ASN A 350 15.28 8.02 14.06
N TYR A 351 15.59 6.81 13.64
CA TYR A 351 15.00 5.58 14.18
C TYR A 351 16.04 4.48 14.29
N TYR A 352 15.79 3.57 15.21
CA TYR A 352 16.49 2.29 15.34
C TYR A 352 15.71 1.23 14.62
N THR A 353 16.39 0.28 13.97
CA THR A 353 15.74 -0.93 13.45
C THR A 353 16.12 -2.12 14.33
N LEU A 354 15.10 -2.77 14.87
CA LEU A 354 15.25 -4.00 15.66
C LEU A 354 14.58 -5.14 14.91
N SER A 355 15.17 -6.34 14.94
CA SER A 355 14.47 -7.52 14.46
C SER A 355 14.47 -8.63 15.50
N TYR A 356 13.41 -9.42 15.51
CA TYR A 356 13.29 -10.64 16.30
C TYR A 356 12.49 -11.70 15.56
N THR A 357 12.63 -12.95 15.99
CA THR A 357 11.76 -14.05 15.55
C THR A 357 10.83 -14.37 16.72
N PRO A 358 9.51 -14.30 16.54
CA PRO A 358 8.56 -14.63 17.59
C PRO A 358 8.84 -16.01 18.19
N SER A 359 8.91 -16.08 19.51
CA SER A 359 9.14 -17.35 20.23
C SER A 359 7.86 -18.18 20.35
N SER A 360 6.68 -17.52 20.32
CA SER A 360 5.38 -18.19 20.33
C SER A 360 4.92 -18.45 18.90
N GLN A 361 4.84 -19.72 18.52
CA GLN A 361 4.24 -20.11 17.23
C GLN A 361 2.74 -20.36 17.44
N ASN A 362 1.93 -19.62 16.66
CA ASN A 362 0.51 -19.88 16.36
C ASN A 362 -0.41 -20.18 17.56
N ASP A 363 -0.80 -19.15 18.26
CA ASP A 363 -2.07 -19.20 18.98
C ASP A 363 -3.18 -18.63 18.07
N ALA A 364 -3.89 -19.51 17.37
CA ALA A 364 -5.00 -19.15 16.49
C ALA A 364 -6.15 -18.45 17.25
N ALA A 365 -6.12 -18.50 18.59
CA ALA A 365 -7.09 -17.84 19.44
C ALA A 365 -6.84 -16.33 19.61
N GLN A 366 -5.65 -15.84 19.28
CA GLN A 366 -5.32 -14.41 19.36
C GLN A 366 -4.70 -13.94 18.05
N PRO A 367 -5.52 -13.45 17.11
CA PRO A 367 -5.04 -13.01 15.79
C PRO A 367 -4.13 -11.78 15.88
N TYR A 368 -4.27 -10.92 16.91
CA TYR A 368 -3.46 -9.73 17.09
C TYR A 368 -2.37 -9.94 18.15
N ARG A 369 -1.13 -9.61 17.82
CA ARG A 369 0.06 -9.67 18.69
C ARG A 369 0.47 -8.26 19.08
N ARG A 370 0.52 -8.01 20.39
CA ARG A 370 0.91 -6.71 20.94
C ARG A 370 2.43 -6.62 21.06
N ILE A 371 3.00 -5.50 20.63
CA ILE A 371 4.42 -5.21 20.75
C ILE A 371 4.62 -4.12 21.81
N ARG A 372 5.55 -4.33 22.69
CA ARG A 372 5.97 -3.33 23.68
C ARG A 372 7.50 -3.30 23.78
N ILE A 373 8.05 -2.09 23.75
CA ILE A 373 9.46 -1.88 23.99
C ILE A 373 9.64 -1.25 25.37
N GLN A 374 10.49 -1.85 26.19
CA GLN A 374 10.93 -1.32 27.47
C GLN A 374 12.35 -0.79 27.34
N MET A 375 12.56 0.47 27.75
CA MET A 375 13.88 1.08 27.74
C MET A 375 14.66 0.71 28.99
N GLY A 376 15.94 0.40 28.82
CA GLY A 376 16.86 0.14 29.93
C GLY A 376 17.27 1.42 30.68
N ARG A 377 17.26 2.58 30.01
CA ARG A 377 17.55 3.88 30.60
C ARG A 377 16.27 4.59 31.04
N PRO A 378 16.20 5.10 32.31
CA PRO A 378 15.01 5.80 32.78
C PRO A 378 14.81 7.14 32.05
N GLY A 379 13.53 7.51 31.85
CA GLY A 379 13.18 8.81 31.26
C GLY A 379 13.21 8.82 29.73
N LEU A 380 13.41 7.66 29.07
CA LEU A 380 13.29 7.49 27.65
C LEU A 380 11.95 6.84 27.29
N THR A 381 11.37 7.29 26.19
CA THR A 381 10.16 6.72 25.59
C THR A 381 10.47 6.18 24.21
N ALA A 382 10.13 4.92 23.97
CA ALA A 382 10.23 4.28 22.66
C ALA A 382 8.86 4.29 21.97
N THR A 383 8.82 4.75 20.75
CA THR A 383 7.63 4.74 19.88
C THR A 383 7.88 3.81 18.70
N THR A 384 7.00 2.84 18.52
CA THR A 384 7.00 1.88 17.39
C THR A 384 5.57 1.45 17.15
N ARG A 385 5.33 0.61 16.15
CA ARG A 385 3.99 0.02 15.95
C ARG A 385 3.52 -0.78 17.16
N ASN A 386 2.23 -0.71 17.45
CA ASN A 386 1.64 -1.34 18.64
C ASN A 386 1.54 -2.87 18.55
N GLY A 387 1.58 -3.43 17.36
CA GLY A 387 1.44 -4.86 17.14
C GLY A 387 1.27 -5.21 15.66
N TYR A 388 0.79 -6.42 15.41
CA TYR A 388 0.49 -6.93 14.07
C TYR A 388 -0.54 -8.05 14.13
N TYR A 389 -1.27 -8.23 13.01
CA TYR A 389 -2.16 -9.38 12.86
C TYR A 389 -1.35 -10.59 12.38
N VAL A 390 -1.61 -11.75 12.99
CA VAL A 390 -1.04 -13.02 12.53
C VAL A 390 -1.89 -13.49 11.36
N GLU A 391 -1.32 -13.49 10.16
CA GLU A 391 -1.99 -14.13 9.04
C GLU A 391 -2.24 -15.60 9.39
N PRO A 392 -3.49 -16.09 9.30
CA PRO A 392 -3.73 -17.51 9.36
C PRO A 392 -2.85 -18.14 8.28
N SER A 393 -2.13 -19.22 8.64
CA SER A 393 -1.36 -20.01 7.65
C SER A 393 -2.26 -20.20 6.44
N ALA A 394 -1.78 -19.74 5.26
CA ALA A 394 -2.59 -19.75 4.06
C ALA A 394 -3.33 -21.07 3.97
N PRO A 395 -4.65 -21.11 3.89
CA PRO A 395 -5.36 -22.35 3.70
C PRO A 395 -4.74 -23.01 2.48
N ALA A 396 -4.42 -24.30 2.59
CA ALA A 396 -4.03 -25.08 1.41
C ALA A 396 -5.04 -24.74 0.30
N PRO A 397 -4.61 -24.57 -0.95
CA PRO A 397 -5.47 -24.11 -2.02
C PRO A 397 -6.65 -25.07 -2.17
N ASN A 398 -7.65 -24.92 -1.32
CA ASN A 398 -8.96 -25.51 -1.51
C ASN A 398 -9.63 -24.66 -2.57
N ALA A 399 -9.47 -25.07 -3.81
CA ALA A 399 -10.09 -24.48 -4.96
C ALA A 399 -11.62 -24.62 -4.89
N THR A 400 -12.25 -23.96 -3.91
CA THR A 400 -13.68 -23.79 -3.95
C THR A 400 -14.00 -22.72 -4.99
N PRO A 401 -15.08 -22.87 -5.77
CA PRO A 401 -15.49 -21.86 -6.75
C PRO A 401 -15.63 -20.45 -6.17
N ALA A 402 -15.96 -20.33 -4.88
CA ALA A 402 -16.02 -19.06 -4.16
C ALA A 402 -14.64 -18.48 -3.90
N GLY A 403 -13.65 -19.28 -3.51
CA GLY A 403 -12.26 -18.85 -3.29
C GLY A 403 -11.62 -18.36 -4.59
N LEU A 404 -11.74 -19.13 -5.69
CA LEU A 404 -11.25 -18.72 -7.01
C LEU A 404 -11.85 -17.38 -7.48
N LYS A 405 -13.14 -17.15 -7.23
CA LYS A 405 -13.78 -15.87 -7.56
C LYS A 405 -13.22 -14.71 -6.74
N GLN A 406 -12.92 -14.95 -5.48
CA GLN A 406 -12.31 -13.94 -4.58
C GLN A 406 -10.88 -13.62 -5.02
N ASP A 407 -10.08 -14.61 -5.38
CA ASP A 407 -8.71 -14.43 -5.85
C ASP A 407 -8.68 -13.65 -7.17
N LEU A 408 -9.54 -13.97 -8.12
CA LEU A 408 -9.68 -13.24 -9.38
C LEU A 408 -10.12 -11.78 -9.15
N ALA A 409 -11.02 -11.53 -8.21
CA ALA A 409 -11.45 -10.18 -7.88
C ALA A 409 -10.30 -9.36 -7.26
N LYS A 410 -9.49 -9.99 -6.39
CA LYS A 410 -8.29 -9.36 -5.82
C LYS A 410 -7.26 -9.02 -6.91
N ILE A 411 -6.95 -9.95 -7.80
CA ILE A 411 -6.03 -9.71 -8.93
C ILE A 411 -6.53 -8.55 -9.79
N ALA A 412 -7.82 -8.53 -10.13
CA ALA A 412 -8.41 -7.44 -10.92
C ALA A 412 -8.34 -6.09 -10.21
N PHE A 413 -8.53 -6.07 -8.89
CA PHE A 413 -8.42 -4.87 -8.06
C PHE A 413 -6.97 -4.35 -8.03
N ASP A 414 -6.00 -5.23 -7.76
CA ASP A 414 -4.57 -4.90 -7.71
C ASP A 414 -4.09 -4.33 -9.04
N LEU A 415 -4.35 -5.03 -10.16
CA LEU A 415 -3.97 -4.60 -11.50
C LEU A 415 -4.67 -3.30 -11.91
N GLY A 416 -5.96 -3.17 -11.58
CA GLY A 416 -6.74 -1.95 -11.84
C GLY A 416 -6.19 -0.75 -11.06
N GLY A 417 -5.83 -0.93 -9.80
CA GLY A 417 -5.18 0.07 -8.96
C GLY A 417 -3.83 0.50 -9.55
N ALA A 418 -2.96 -0.45 -9.90
CA ALA A 418 -1.66 -0.17 -10.51
C ALA A 418 -1.76 0.50 -11.89
N ALA A 419 -2.77 0.14 -12.69
CA ALA A 419 -2.99 0.75 -14.00
C ALA A 419 -3.44 2.20 -13.88
N ASN A 420 -4.39 2.50 -13.00
CA ASN A 420 -4.95 3.84 -12.82
C ASN A 420 -4.10 4.75 -11.93
N SER A 421 -3.17 4.20 -11.18
CA SER A 421 -2.21 4.96 -10.38
C SER A 421 -1.17 5.63 -11.26
N THR A 422 -0.69 6.81 -10.83
CA THR A 422 0.48 7.46 -11.44
C THR A 422 1.79 7.11 -10.73
N LEU A 423 1.71 6.32 -9.65
CA LEU A 423 2.89 5.82 -8.95
C LEU A 423 3.63 4.75 -9.77
N VAL A 424 4.95 4.70 -9.61
CA VAL A 424 5.77 3.59 -10.09
C VAL A 424 5.81 2.53 -9.01
N TYR A 425 5.38 1.32 -9.33
CA TYR A 425 5.41 0.18 -8.40
C TYR A 425 6.77 -0.48 -8.46
N THR A 426 7.39 -0.69 -7.32
CA THR A 426 8.78 -1.14 -7.19
C THR A 426 8.93 -2.50 -6.52
N GLY A 427 7.82 -3.15 -6.11
CA GLY A 427 7.84 -4.46 -5.46
C GLY A 427 8.45 -5.56 -6.32
N LEU A 428 8.35 -5.42 -7.64
CA LEU A 428 9.12 -6.16 -8.65
C LEU A 428 9.89 -5.15 -9.48
N LYS A 429 11.17 -5.39 -9.73
CA LYS A 429 11.91 -4.56 -10.67
C LYS A 429 11.60 -5.05 -12.09
N VAL A 430 10.86 -4.24 -12.83
CA VAL A 430 10.33 -4.56 -14.16
C VAL A 430 10.97 -3.68 -15.21
N THR A 431 11.45 -4.29 -16.28
CA THR A 431 11.78 -3.60 -17.54
C THR A 431 10.94 -4.18 -18.67
N ALA A 432 10.59 -3.34 -19.64
CA ALA A 432 9.77 -3.79 -20.75
C ALA A 432 10.20 -3.11 -22.06
N HIS A 433 10.18 -3.87 -23.15
CA HIS A 433 10.45 -3.35 -24.49
C HIS A 433 9.62 -4.09 -25.53
N ARG A 434 9.35 -3.44 -26.64
CA ARG A 434 8.65 -4.06 -27.76
C ARG A 434 9.61 -4.92 -28.57
N LEU A 435 9.17 -6.14 -28.90
CA LEU A 435 9.92 -7.01 -29.81
C LEU A 435 9.60 -6.69 -31.29
N PRO A 436 10.58 -6.82 -32.18
CA PRO A 436 10.35 -6.64 -33.62
C PRO A 436 9.46 -7.74 -34.22
N ALA A 437 9.51 -8.94 -33.65
CA ALA A 437 8.69 -10.10 -34.05
C ALA A 437 8.45 -11.02 -32.84
N PRO A 438 7.25 -11.64 -32.71
CA PRO A 438 6.05 -11.40 -33.50
C PRO A 438 5.49 -9.98 -33.32
N PRO A 439 4.66 -9.47 -34.24
CA PRO A 439 4.09 -8.13 -34.11
C PRO A 439 3.26 -7.99 -32.84
N ASN A 440 3.26 -6.79 -32.26
CA ASN A 440 2.55 -6.45 -31.02
C ASN A 440 2.96 -7.29 -29.81
N THR A 441 4.18 -7.81 -29.79
CA THR A 441 4.74 -8.56 -28.66
C THR A 441 5.66 -7.67 -27.86
N PHE A 442 5.53 -7.75 -26.54
CA PHE A 442 6.39 -7.08 -25.58
C PHE A 442 7.13 -8.13 -24.75
N ALA A 443 8.45 -7.94 -24.61
CA ALA A 443 9.25 -8.66 -23.65
C ALA A 443 9.22 -7.88 -22.33
N VAL A 444 9.04 -8.59 -21.23
CA VAL A 444 8.97 -8.07 -19.87
C VAL A 444 9.98 -8.86 -19.03
N GLU A 445 11.02 -8.19 -18.58
CA GLU A 445 12.03 -8.77 -17.70
C GLU A 445 11.70 -8.40 -16.26
N VAL A 446 11.77 -9.37 -15.35
CA VAL A 446 11.60 -9.19 -13.91
C VAL A 446 12.83 -9.73 -13.20
N GLU A 447 13.41 -8.99 -12.24
CA GLU A 447 14.56 -9.50 -11.49
C GLU A 447 14.19 -10.78 -10.72
N ALA A 448 14.97 -11.85 -10.91
CA ALA A 448 14.69 -13.17 -10.33
C ALA A 448 14.59 -13.17 -8.80
N LYS A 449 15.37 -12.30 -8.13
CA LYS A 449 15.34 -12.15 -6.66
C LYS A 449 14.03 -11.63 -6.09
N ASP A 450 13.22 -10.93 -6.93
CA ASP A 450 11.96 -10.33 -6.53
C ASP A 450 10.78 -11.28 -6.70
N LEU A 451 10.99 -12.40 -7.42
CA LEU A 451 9.97 -13.39 -7.71
C LEU A 451 9.89 -14.47 -6.62
N SER A 452 8.68 -14.92 -6.35
CA SER A 452 8.42 -16.01 -5.43
C SER A 452 8.25 -17.31 -6.19
N ILE A 453 8.81 -18.41 -5.64
CA ILE A 453 8.65 -19.75 -6.19
C ILE A 453 7.52 -20.45 -5.42
N PRO A 454 6.53 -21.05 -6.10
CA PRO A 454 5.51 -21.84 -5.41
C PRO A 454 6.14 -22.96 -4.59
N PRO A 455 5.64 -23.23 -3.37
CA PRO A 455 6.22 -24.25 -2.47
C PRO A 455 6.10 -25.68 -2.99
N GLN A 456 5.30 -25.91 -4.02
CA GLN A 456 5.11 -27.23 -4.65
C GLN A 456 5.16 -27.05 -6.18
N GLY A 457 6.17 -27.66 -6.81
CA GLY A 457 6.30 -27.68 -8.28
C GLY A 457 7.74 -27.51 -8.76
N ASP A 458 7.91 -27.47 -10.07
CA ASP A 458 9.16 -27.09 -10.72
C ASP A 458 9.52 -25.64 -10.37
N ALA A 459 10.80 -25.29 -10.40
CA ALA A 459 11.28 -23.92 -10.10
C ALA A 459 10.82 -22.92 -11.19
N GLN A 460 9.51 -22.67 -11.24
CA GLN A 460 8.88 -21.73 -12.15
C GLN A 460 8.26 -20.59 -11.35
N ALA A 461 8.48 -19.37 -11.82
CA ALA A 461 7.74 -18.21 -11.34
C ALA A 461 6.47 -18.05 -12.16
N GLU A 462 5.37 -17.75 -11.47
CA GLU A 462 4.07 -17.46 -12.06
C GLU A 462 3.76 -15.98 -11.88
N ILE A 463 3.49 -15.29 -12.98
CA ILE A 463 3.13 -13.88 -12.95
C ILE A 463 1.89 -13.58 -13.77
N THR A 464 1.14 -12.57 -13.35
CA THR A 464 0.09 -11.95 -14.16
C THR A 464 0.65 -10.67 -14.75
N LEU A 465 0.65 -10.58 -16.08
CA LEU A 465 1.04 -9.39 -16.82
C LEU A 465 -0.19 -8.62 -17.28
N MET A 466 -0.13 -7.29 -17.20
CA MET A 466 -1.10 -6.41 -17.83
C MET A 466 -0.39 -5.33 -18.64
N ILE A 467 -0.86 -5.10 -19.87
CA ILE A 467 -0.51 -3.93 -20.67
C ILE A 467 -1.74 -3.03 -20.73
N ALA A 468 -1.60 -1.79 -20.24
CA ALA A 468 -2.63 -0.77 -20.29
C ALA A 468 -2.19 0.40 -21.18
N SER A 469 -3.04 0.79 -22.13
CA SER A 469 -2.80 1.89 -23.07
C SER A 469 -3.62 3.11 -22.67
N PHE A 470 -2.99 4.28 -22.67
CA PHE A 470 -3.60 5.55 -22.25
C PHE A 470 -3.49 6.59 -23.37
N ASN A 471 -4.53 7.40 -23.53
CA ASN A 471 -4.52 8.54 -24.43
C ASN A 471 -3.81 9.77 -23.81
N ARG A 472 -3.76 10.91 -24.51
CA ARG A 472 -3.13 12.15 -24.04
C ARG A 472 -3.81 12.76 -22.81
N GLN A 473 -5.07 12.44 -22.55
CA GLN A 473 -5.82 12.84 -21.35
C GLN A 473 -5.61 11.86 -20.18
N ASN A 474 -4.65 10.94 -20.30
CA ASN A 474 -4.38 9.87 -19.33
C ASN A 474 -5.59 8.97 -19.02
N LYS A 475 -6.53 8.85 -19.95
CA LYS A 475 -7.65 7.91 -19.87
C LYS A 475 -7.22 6.57 -20.48
N MET A 476 -7.46 5.48 -19.76
CA MET A 476 -7.23 4.12 -20.28
C MET A 476 -8.18 3.86 -21.47
N ILE A 477 -7.61 3.46 -22.60
CA ILE A 477 -8.35 3.21 -23.86
C ILE A 477 -8.30 1.74 -24.28
N ALA A 478 -7.34 0.98 -23.79
CA ALA A 478 -7.25 -0.46 -24.00
C ALA A 478 -6.41 -1.12 -22.91
N HIS A 479 -6.67 -2.39 -22.63
CA HIS A 479 -5.80 -3.21 -21.81
C HIS A 479 -5.81 -4.66 -22.26
N GLN A 480 -4.76 -5.40 -21.95
CA GLN A 480 -4.61 -6.83 -22.14
C GLN A 480 -4.02 -7.45 -20.88
N ILE A 481 -4.58 -8.55 -20.42
CA ILE A 481 -4.08 -9.30 -19.24
C ILE A 481 -3.73 -10.71 -19.71
N GLN A 482 -2.63 -11.25 -19.19
CA GLN A 482 -2.14 -12.59 -19.49
C GLN A 482 -1.44 -13.17 -18.28
N GLU A 483 -1.80 -14.39 -17.89
CA GLU A 483 -1.02 -15.18 -16.95
C GLU A 483 0.08 -15.93 -17.70
N THR A 484 1.27 -15.97 -17.14
CA THR A 484 2.42 -16.59 -17.76
C THR A 484 3.38 -17.13 -16.72
N THR A 485 4.16 -18.14 -17.11
CA THR A 485 5.17 -18.76 -16.28
C THR A 485 6.54 -18.68 -16.94
N ALA A 486 7.59 -18.61 -16.15
CA ALA A 486 8.95 -18.74 -16.63
C ALA A 486 9.79 -19.57 -15.67
N ALA A 487 10.68 -20.40 -16.20
CA ALA A 487 11.62 -21.13 -15.39
C ALA A 487 12.62 -20.17 -14.73
N ILE A 488 12.80 -20.29 -13.43
CA ILE A 488 13.87 -19.59 -12.72
C ILE A 488 15.12 -20.46 -12.85
N GLY A 489 16.13 -19.95 -13.56
CA GLY A 489 17.39 -20.66 -13.75
C GLY A 489 18.10 -20.91 -12.41
N ALA A 490 18.89 -22.00 -12.36
CA ALA A 490 19.69 -22.35 -11.18
C ALA A 490 20.73 -21.29 -10.79
N THR A 491 21.01 -20.35 -11.65
CA THR A 491 21.86 -19.19 -11.40
C THR A 491 21.00 -17.95 -11.19
N PRO A 492 21.02 -17.29 -10.01
CA PRO A 492 20.24 -16.07 -9.72
C PRO A 492 20.55 -14.87 -10.63
N ALA A 493 21.56 -14.99 -11.50
CA ALA A 493 22.06 -13.88 -12.31
C ALA A 493 21.25 -13.58 -13.56
N GLN A 494 20.32 -14.45 -13.96
CA GLN A 494 19.56 -14.26 -15.20
C GLN A 494 18.10 -13.98 -14.87
N SER A 495 17.68 -12.74 -15.11
CA SER A 495 16.28 -12.32 -14.99
C SER A 495 15.41 -13.06 -16.01
N PRO A 496 14.31 -13.72 -15.60
CA PRO A 496 13.41 -14.35 -16.54
C PRO A 496 12.73 -13.30 -17.44
N GLU A 497 12.62 -13.63 -18.73
CA GLU A 497 11.90 -12.86 -19.72
C GLU A 497 10.50 -13.49 -19.93
N PHE A 498 9.49 -12.68 -19.72
CA PHE A 498 8.10 -13.02 -20.01
C PHE A 498 7.63 -12.30 -21.26
N ARG A 499 6.64 -12.85 -21.95
CA ARG A 499 6.13 -12.25 -23.19
C ARG A 499 4.63 -12.09 -23.13
N ILE A 500 4.16 -10.92 -23.58
CA ILE A 500 2.73 -10.61 -23.71
C ILE A 500 2.45 -9.99 -25.08
N GLN A 501 1.36 -10.40 -25.70
CA GLN A 501 0.86 -9.79 -26.94
C GLN A 501 -0.24 -8.79 -26.61
N ALA A 502 -0.09 -7.54 -27.10
CA ALA A 502 -1.09 -6.52 -26.94
C ALA A 502 -1.13 -5.58 -28.15
N ALA A 503 -2.29 -5.45 -28.76
CA ALA A 503 -2.51 -4.44 -29.79
C ALA A 503 -2.61 -3.06 -29.15
N ILE A 504 -1.69 -2.15 -29.51
CA ILE A 504 -1.66 -0.79 -28.99
C ILE A 504 -2.46 0.13 -29.92
N PRO A 505 -3.53 0.79 -29.44
CA PRO A 505 -4.31 1.73 -30.25
C PRO A 505 -3.44 2.88 -30.80
N ALA A 506 -3.77 3.37 -31.99
CA ALA A 506 -3.01 4.44 -32.66
C ALA A 506 -2.99 5.75 -31.86
N GLU A 507 -4.07 6.05 -31.12
CA GLU A 507 -4.22 7.21 -30.25
C GLU A 507 -3.49 7.09 -28.90
N ALA A 508 -2.87 5.93 -28.59
CA ALA A 508 -2.13 5.74 -27.35
C ALA A 508 -0.95 6.74 -27.28
N ALA A 509 -0.87 7.42 -26.14
CA ALA A 509 0.20 8.35 -25.81
C ALA A 509 1.18 7.76 -24.78
N ARG A 510 0.74 6.78 -23.98
CA ARG A 510 1.52 6.06 -22.98
C ARG A 510 1.03 4.62 -22.88
N VAL A 511 1.96 3.72 -22.68
CA VAL A 511 1.68 2.32 -22.36
C VAL A 511 2.30 2.00 -21.01
N ARG A 512 1.52 1.43 -20.10
CA ARG A 512 2.00 0.93 -18.81
C ARG A 512 1.99 -0.59 -18.83
N VAL A 513 3.14 -1.17 -18.54
CA VAL A 513 3.31 -2.60 -18.32
C VAL A 513 3.31 -2.84 -16.81
N ILE A 514 2.50 -3.79 -16.37
CA ILE A 514 2.35 -4.17 -14.96
C ILE A 514 2.66 -5.66 -14.86
N ALA A 515 3.54 -6.03 -13.95
CA ALA A 515 3.79 -7.42 -13.57
C ALA A 515 3.35 -7.62 -12.12
N ARG A 516 2.62 -8.71 -11.85
CA ARG A 516 2.19 -9.12 -10.51
C ARG A 516 2.65 -10.56 -10.28
N ASP A 517 3.45 -10.77 -9.25
CA ASP A 517 3.81 -12.10 -8.77
C ASP A 517 2.57 -12.79 -8.19
N THR A 518 2.25 -13.99 -8.66
CA THR A 518 1.02 -14.69 -8.28
C THR A 518 1.05 -15.16 -6.83
N VAL A 519 2.23 -15.52 -6.32
CA VAL A 519 2.42 -16.07 -4.97
C VAL A 519 2.42 -14.97 -3.93
N SER A 520 3.27 -13.94 -4.08
CA SER A 520 3.43 -12.87 -3.08
C SER A 520 2.47 -11.70 -3.26
N GLY A 521 1.86 -11.56 -4.45
CA GLY A 521 1.06 -10.38 -4.81
C GLY A 521 1.89 -9.11 -5.06
N LYS A 522 3.22 -9.15 -4.95
CA LYS A 522 4.08 -8.01 -5.26
C LYS A 522 3.92 -7.55 -6.70
N MET A 523 3.98 -6.25 -6.92
CA MET A 523 3.81 -5.66 -8.24
C MET A 523 4.98 -4.76 -8.63
N GLY A 524 5.22 -4.71 -9.95
CA GLY A 524 6.14 -3.76 -10.56
C GLY A 524 5.53 -3.14 -11.81
N THR A 525 5.93 -1.92 -12.14
CA THR A 525 5.44 -1.22 -13.33
C THR A 525 6.57 -0.63 -14.15
N ALA A 526 6.37 -0.62 -15.48
CA ALA A 526 7.22 0.10 -16.43
C ALA A 526 6.36 0.92 -17.38
N ASP A 527 6.62 2.23 -17.50
CA ASP A 527 5.93 3.11 -18.42
C ASP A 527 6.72 3.30 -19.71
N LEU A 528 6.09 3.07 -20.86
CA LEU A 528 6.66 3.21 -22.19
C LEU A 528 6.08 4.43 -22.89
N GLY A 529 6.95 5.31 -23.38
CA GLY A 529 6.58 6.42 -24.25
C GLY A 529 6.37 5.98 -25.72
N PRO A 530 5.83 6.87 -26.57
CA PRO A 530 5.51 6.54 -27.96
C PRO A 530 6.66 5.95 -28.79
N SER A 531 7.88 6.40 -28.58
CA SER A 531 9.08 5.87 -29.26
C SER A 531 9.42 4.42 -28.87
N ALA A 532 8.99 3.96 -27.69
CA ALA A 532 9.31 2.64 -27.18
C ALA A 532 8.25 1.57 -27.56
N PHE A 533 7.01 1.97 -27.84
CA PHE A 533 5.95 1.02 -28.17
C PHE A 533 5.41 1.12 -29.61
N ARG A 534 5.72 2.18 -30.37
CA ARG A 534 5.39 2.24 -31.79
C ARG A 534 6.44 1.51 -32.59
N ALA A 535 6.03 0.91 -33.70
CA ALA A 535 6.99 0.41 -34.68
C ALA A 535 7.78 1.60 -35.27
N PRO A 536 9.07 1.43 -35.57
CA PRO A 536 9.85 2.42 -36.27
C PRO A 536 9.28 2.72 -37.66
#